data_d1293723a5f5fe54cdd0e54689aed69e
#
_entry.id   d1293723a5f5fe54cdd0e54689aed69e
#
_cell.length_a   1.000
_cell.length_b   1.000
_cell.length_c   1.000
_cell.angle_alpha   90.00
_cell.angle_beta   90.00
_cell.angle_gamma   90.00
#
_symmetry.space_group_name_H-M   'P 1'
#
loop_
_entity.id
_entity.type
_entity.pdbx_description
1 polymer ?
#
loop_
_entity_poly.entity_id
_entity_poly.type
_entity_poly.pdbx_seq_one_letter_code
_entity_poly.pdbx_strand_id
1 'polypeptide(L)'
;VPHPAFAQKENTMLKKIAPALIVATLAGLTALPAAADDLRNALGGALGGAGGAAVGGALGGQTGSIVGGAIGGGAGGALTANGRERKGAIVGGALGGGVGAAAGNAMGGHTGGIVGAGLGGGAGAALGGNVQRNSYADRDDRGYRRHGKHHHHH
;
A
#
# COMPACT_ATOMS: atom_id res chain seq x y z
N VAL A 1 10.05 -40.89 15.60
CA VAL A 1 8.63 -40.74 15.23
C VAL A 1 8.20 -39.35 15.68
N PRO A 2 7.86 -38.41 14.77
CA PRO A 2 7.38 -37.10 15.17
C PRO A 2 6.03 -37.25 15.89
N HIS A 3 5.94 -36.73 17.10
CA HIS A 3 4.70 -36.77 17.89
C HIS A 3 3.61 -35.96 17.16
N PRO A 4 2.43 -36.56 16.86
CA PRO A 4 1.35 -35.88 16.15
C PRO A 4 0.74 -34.69 16.93
N ALA A 5 1.01 -34.61 18.25
CA ALA A 5 0.55 -33.52 19.10
C ALA A 5 1.18 -32.15 18.79
N PHE A 6 2.39 -32.10 18.27
CA PHE A 6 3.04 -30.84 17.90
C PHE A 6 2.47 -30.24 16.62
N ALA A 7 2.22 -31.04 15.60
CA ALA A 7 1.64 -30.61 14.34
C ALA A 7 0.18 -30.11 14.51
N GLN A 8 -0.54 -30.69 15.48
CA GLN A 8 -1.95 -30.33 15.74
C GLN A 8 -2.09 -29.01 16.49
N LYS A 9 -1.08 -28.63 17.30
CA LYS A 9 -1.09 -27.39 18.06
C LYS A 9 -0.79 -26.17 17.17
N GLU A 10 0.09 -26.31 16.18
CA GLU A 10 0.36 -25.26 15.20
C GLU A 10 -0.85 -24.98 14.30
N ASN A 11 -1.53 -26.02 13.85
CA ASN A 11 -2.73 -25.88 13.00
C ASN A 11 -3.91 -25.23 13.74
N THR A 12 -4.00 -25.40 15.05
CA THR A 12 -5.09 -24.83 15.85
C THR A 12 -4.86 -23.34 16.11
N MET A 13 -3.62 -22.89 16.28
CA MET A 13 -3.31 -21.48 16.39
C MET A 13 -3.49 -20.75 15.05
N LEU A 14 -3.05 -21.36 13.95
CA LEU A 14 -3.22 -20.81 12.61
C LEU A 14 -4.70 -20.64 12.24
N LYS A 15 -5.55 -21.59 12.62
CA LYS A 15 -7.00 -21.53 12.38
C LYS A 15 -7.72 -20.46 13.20
N LYS A 16 -7.17 -20.05 14.34
CA LYS A 16 -7.74 -18.97 15.17
C LYS A 16 -7.24 -17.58 14.80
N ILE A 17 -6.06 -17.48 14.22
CA ILE A 17 -5.42 -16.22 13.83
C ILE A 17 -5.87 -15.78 12.43
N ALA A 18 -6.09 -16.71 11.51
CA ALA A 18 -6.50 -16.42 10.14
C ALA A 18 -7.82 -15.62 10.03
N PRO A 19 -8.93 -15.97 10.74
CA PRO A 19 -10.16 -15.17 10.67
C PRO A 19 -10.02 -13.81 11.37
N ALA A 20 -9.21 -13.69 12.43
CA ALA A 20 -8.98 -12.40 13.10
C ALA A 20 -8.17 -11.44 12.22
N LEU A 21 -7.22 -11.95 11.44
CA LEU A 21 -6.44 -11.17 10.49
C LEU A 21 -7.30 -10.68 9.31
N ILE A 22 -8.20 -11.52 8.80
CA ILE A 22 -9.12 -11.16 7.71
C ILE A 22 -10.12 -10.10 8.19
N VAL A 23 -10.63 -10.19 9.39
CA VAL A 23 -11.54 -9.19 9.98
C VAL A 23 -10.82 -7.87 10.25
N ALA A 24 -9.59 -7.90 10.75
CA ALA A 24 -8.79 -6.69 10.98
C ALA A 24 -8.43 -5.99 9.66
N THR A 25 -8.19 -6.71 8.57
CA THR A 25 -7.92 -6.15 7.25
C THR A 25 -9.16 -5.57 6.59
N LEU A 26 -10.33 -6.18 6.74
CA LEU A 26 -11.59 -5.63 6.28
C LEU A 26 -12.01 -4.38 7.07
N ALA A 27 -11.80 -4.36 8.38
CA ALA A 27 -12.09 -3.21 9.23
C ALA A 27 -11.19 -2.00 8.91
N GLY A 28 -9.93 -2.22 8.53
CA GLY A 28 -9.02 -1.17 8.06
C GLY A 28 -9.45 -0.51 6.75
N LEU A 29 -10.12 -1.24 5.87
CA LEU A 29 -10.66 -0.73 4.60
C LEU A 29 -11.91 0.15 4.77
N THR A 30 -12.67 -0.02 5.85
CA THR A 30 -13.89 0.75 6.12
C THR A 30 -13.67 2.03 6.91
N ALA A 31 -12.47 2.24 7.48
CA ALA A 31 -12.15 3.39 8.33
C ALA A 31 -11.62 4.62 7.56
N LEU A 32 -11.44 4.53 6.24
CA LEU A 32 -11.05 5.67 5.41
C LEU A 32 -12.31 6.35 4.86
N PRO A 33 -12.59 7.62 5.20
CA PRO A 33 -13.54 8.44 4.44
C PRO A 33 -12.91 8.64 3.06
N ALA A 34 -13.28 7.77 2.12
CA ALA A 34 -12.74 7.76 0.79
C ALA A 34 -13.31 8.92 -0.02
N ALA A 35 -12.54 9.96 -0.24
CA ALA A 35 -12.66 10.70 -1.48
C ALA A 35 -12.46 9.72 -2.65
N ALA A 36 -13.25 9.82 -3.70
CA ALA A 36 -13.24 8.83 -4.80
C ALA A 36 -11.84 8.64 -5.43
N ASP A 37 -11.01 9.66 -5.42
CA ASP A 37 -9.64 9.63 -5.92
C ASP A 37 -8.70 8.78 -5.04
N ASP A 38 -8.87 8.84 -3.73
CA ASP A 38 -8.07 8.04 -2.80
C ASP A 38 -8.41 6.55 -2.91
N LEU A 39 -9.68 6.22 -3.15
CA LEU A 39 -10.12 4.85 -3.39
C LEU A 39 -9.53 4.29 -4.70
N ARG A 40 -9.48 5.07 -5.76
CA ARG A 40 -8.86 4.67 -7.02
C ARG A 40 -7.37 4.38 -6.85
N ASN A 41 -6.65 5.27 -6.16
CA ASN A 41 -5.23 5.10 -5.86
C ASN A 41 -4.99 3.88 -4.97
N ALA A 42 -5.86 3.67 -3.97
CA ALA A 42 -5.77 2.49 -3.11
C ALA A 42 -6.02 1.19 -3.89
N LEU A 43 -7.05 1.15 -4.76
CA LEU A 43 -7.34 -0.03 -5.57
C LEU A 43 -6.24 -0.33 -6.58
N GLY A 44 -5.68 0.71 -7.24
CA GLY A 44 -4.59 0.54 -8.17
C GLY A 44 -3.33 0.02 -7.48
N GLY A 45 -2.95 0.61 -6.36
CA GLY A 45 -1.81 0.15 -5.56
C GLY A 45 -2.02 -1.25 -4.99
N ALA A 46 -3.25 -1.59 -4.57
CA ALA A 46 -3.57 -2.90 -4.02
C ALA A 46 -3.52 -3.99 -5.09
N LEU A 47 -4.18 -3.78 -6.23
CA LEU A 47 -4.18 -4.74 -7.33
C LEU A 47 -2.80 -4.90 -7.95
N GLY A 48 -2.08 -3.79 -8.16
CA GLY A 48 -0.72 -3.80 -8.66
C GLY A 48 0.23 -4.49 -7.70
N GLY A 49 0.18 -4.14 -6.41
CA GLY A 49 1.02 -4.72 -5.36
C GLY A 49 0.81 -6.22 -5.20
N ALA A 50 -0.45 -6.66 -5.07
CA ALA A 50 -0.79 -8.07 -4.95
C ALA A 50 -0.42 -8.85 -6.23
N GLY A 51 -0.76 -8.34 -7.41
CA GLY A 51 -0.44 -8.96 -8.69
C GLY A 51 1.06 -9.06 -8.93
N GLY A 52 1.79 -7.98 -8.65
CA GLY A 52 3.26 -7.94 -8.76
C GLY A 52 3.94 -8.90 -7.79
N ALA A 53 3.47 -8.97 -6.54
CA ALA A 53 3.98 -9.92 -5.54
C ALA A 53 3.70 -11.38 -5.92
N ALA A 54 2.52 -11.66 -6.49
CA ALA A 54 2.17 -12.99 -6.94
C ALA A 54 3.09 -13.46 -8.07
N VAL A 55 3.25 -12.64 -9.11
CA VAL A 55 4.10 -12.96 -10.27
C VAL A 55 5.56 -13.01 -9.83
N GLY A 56 6.03 -12.00 -9.11
CA GLY A 56 7.41 -11.95 -8.63
C GLY A 56 7.75 -13.12 -7.72
N GLY A 57 6.83 -13.49 -6.84
CA GLY A 57 6.99 -14.64 -5.96
C GLY A 57 7.06 -15.96 -6.69
N ALA A 58 6.29 -16.13 -7.76
CA ALA A 58 6.34 -17.31 -8.61
C ALA A 58 7.68 -17.46 -9.31
N LEU A 59 8.30 -16.35 -9.70
CA LEU A 59 9.57 -16.33 -10.44
C LEU A 59 10.79 -16.35 -9.52
N GLY A 60 10.76 -15.65 -8.39
CA GLY A 60 11.93 -15.42 -7.55
C GLY A 60 11.70 -15.64 -6.06
N GLY A 61 10.67 -16.35 -5.65
CA GLY A 61 10.37 -16.65 -4.26
C GLY A 61 10.10 -15.39 -3.43
N GLN A 62 10.56 -15.37 -2.20
CA GLN A 62 10.33 -14.27 -1.24
C GLN A 62 10.87 -12.94 -1.77
N THR A 63 12.12 -12.93 -2.26
CA THR A 63 12.75 -11.73 -2.82
C THR A 63 11.98 -11.23 -4.05
N GLY A 64 11.58 -12.15 -4.93
CA GLY A 64 10.77 -11.82 -6.09
C GLY A 64 9.42 -11.23 -5.73
N SER A 65 8.77 -11.74 -4.68
CA SER A 65 7.51 -11.19 -4.16
C SER A 65 7.66 -9.76 -3.63
N ILE A 66 8.74 -9.46 -2.92
CA ILE A 66 9.03 -8.12 -2.40
C ILE A 66 9.27 -7.13 -3.54
N VAL A 67 10.15 -7.50 -4.48
CA VAL A 67 10.47 -6.64 -5.64
C VAL A 67 9.24 -6.47 -6.53
N GLY A 68 8.51 -7.56 -6.79
CA GLY A 68 7.30 -7.55 -7.58
C GLY A 68 6.18 -6.71 -6.93
N GLY A 69 6.03 -6.82 -5.61
CA GLY A 69 5.08 -6.02 -4.83
C GLY A 69 5.40 -4.52 -4.86
N ALA A 70 6.69 -4.16 -4.79
CA ALA A 70 7.14 -2.78 -4.89
C ALA A 70 6.89 -2.20 -6.28
N ILE A 71 7.30 -2.91 -7.35
CA ILE A 71 7.12 -2.46 -8.73
C ILE A 71 5.62 -2.39 -9.06
N GLY A 72 4.88 -3.42 -8.72
CA GLY A 72 3.45 -3.52 -8.98
C GLY A 72 2.64 -2.47 -8.22
N GLY A 73 2.95 -2.26 -6.93
CA GLY A 73 2.31 -1.23 -6.11
C GLY A 73 2.57 0.18 -6.63
N GLY A 74 3.81 0.46 -7.01
CA GLY A 74 4.19 1.74 -7.63
C GLY A 74 3.53 1.96 -8.98
N ALA A 75 3.55 0.95 -9.86
CA ALA A 75 2.91 1.01 -11.17
C ALA A 75 1.38 1.16 -11.06
N GLY A 76 0.75 0.41 -10.16
CA GLY A 76 -0.68 0.51 -9.89
C GLY A 76 -1.07 1.90 -9.39
N GLY A 77 -0.30 2.46 -8.46
CA GLY A 77 -0.48 3.84 -8.00
C GLY A 77 -0.30 4.85 -9.13
N ALA A 78 0.67 4.64 -10.02
CA ALA A 78 0.92 5.52 -11.17
C ALA A 78 -0.25 5.57 -12.15
N LEU A 79 -0.87 4.41 -12.41
CA LEU A 79 -1.95 4.30 -13.39
C LEU A 79 -3.25 4.91 -12.90
N THR A 80 -3.49 4.92 -11.60
CA THR A 80 -4.75 5.37 -11.00
C THR A 80 -4.69 6.79 -10.46
N ALA A 81 -3.50 7.31 -10.17
CA ALA A 81 -3.32 8.64 -9.61
C ALA A 81 -3.44 9.74 -10.67
N ASN A 82 -4.04 10.85 -10.26
CA ASN A 82 -4.06 12.08 -11.06
C ASN A 82 -2.64 12.69 -11.15
N GLY A 83 -2.39 13.49 -12.20
CA GLY A 83 -1.04 14.00 -12.50
C GLY A 83 -0.31 14.66 -11.34
N ARG A 84 -1.04 15.36 -10.45
CA ARG A 84 -0.46 16.02 -9.27
C ARG A 84 -0.11 15.04 -8.13
N GLU A 85 -0.79 13.94 -8.04
CA GLU A 85 -0.65 12.95 -6.97
C GLU A 85 0.25 11.78 -7.36
N ARG A 86 0.55 11.67 -8.66
CA ARG A 86 1.20 10.52 -9.27
C ARG A 86 2.54 10.16 -8.64
N LYS A 87 3.39 11.16 -8.40
CA LYS A 87 4.71 10.93 -7.77
C LYS A 87 4.56 10.35 -6.36
N GLY A 88 3.66 10.91 -5.55
CA GLY A 88 3.38 10.43 -4.20
C GLY A 88 2.77 9.03 -4.20
N ALA A 89 1.84 8.76 -5.11
CA ALA A 89 1.21 7.45 -5.25
C ALA A 89 2.19 6.38 -5.73
N ILE A 90 3.13 6.71 -6.63
CA ILE A 90 4.19 5.80 -7.08
C ILE A 90 5.11 5.43 -5.93
N VAL A 91 5.65 6.45 -5.23
CA VAL A 91 6.59 6.22 -4.13
C VAL A 91 5.91 5.51 -2.97
N GLY A 92 4.72 5.95 -2.59
CA GLY A 92 3.95 5.35 -1.51
C GLY A 92 3.54 3.92 -1.85
N GLY A 93 3.05 3.67 -3.05
CA GLY A 93 2.65 2.35 -3.52
C GLY A 93 3.82 1.38 -3.62
N ALA A 94 4.98 1.85 -4.10
CA ALA A 94 6.20 1.04 -4.19
C ALA A 94 6.75 0.67 -2.81
N LEU A 95 6.89 1.64 -1.91
CA LEU A 95 7.35 1.39 -0.55
C LEU A 95 6.36 0.52 0.23
N GLY A 96 5.07 0.86 0.17
CA GLY A 96 4.02 0.10 0.84
C GLY A 96 3.91 -1.32 0.31
N GLY A 97 3.94 -1.51 -1.01
CA GLY A 97 3.89 -2.83 -1.65
C GLY A 97 5.07 -3.70 -1.31
N GLY A 98 6.29 -3.15 -1.34
CA GLY A 98 7.52 -3.87 -0.99
C GLY A 98 7.60 -4.23 0.50
N VAL A 99 7.38 -3.26 1.39
CA VAL A 99 7.38 -3.48 2.84
C VAL A 99 6.24 -4.41 3.26
N GLY A 100 5.04 -4.22 2.68
CA GLY A 100 3.90 -5.09 2.92
C GLY A 100 4.17 -6.53 2.48
N ALA A 101 4.80 -6.74 1.31
CA ALA A 101 5.22 -8.07 0.86
C ALA A 101 6.22 -8.70 1.82
N ALA A 102 7.23 -7.95 2.27
CA ALA A 102 8.24 -8.45 3.21
C ALA A 102 7.62 -8.87 4.54
N ALA A 103 6.81 -8.01 5.14
CA ALA A 103 6.12 -8.30 6.40
C ALA A 103 5.14 -9.47 6.24
N GLY A 104 4.36 -9.47 5.17
CA GLY A 104 3.42 -10.54 4.86
C GLY A 104 4.07 -11.89 4.67
N ASN A 105 5.20 -11.94 3.95
CA ASN A 105 5.99 -13.17 3.78
C ASN A 105 6.50 -13.70 5.11
N ALA A 106 6.96 -12.82 6.01
CA ALA A 106 7.45 -13.22 7.32
C ALA A 106 6.36 -13.86 8.18
N MET A 107 5.11 -13.42 8.04
CA MET A 107 3.97 -13.90 8.85
C MET A 107 3.23 -15.07 8.22
N GLY A 108 3.05 -15.10 6.91
CA GLY A 108 2.19 -16.05 6.22
C GLY A 108 2.77 -16.64 4.93
N GLY A 109 4.09 -16.57 4.73
CA GLY A 109 4.75 -17.11 3.53
C GLY A 109 4.29 -16.41 2.25
N HIS A 110 4.27 -17.12 1.14
CA HIS A 110 3.94 -16.56 -0.18
C HIS A 110 2.57 -15.88 -0.23
N THR A 111 1.54 -16.52 0.32
CA THR A 111 0.18 -15.96 0.38
C THR A 111 0.13 -14.71 1.25
N GLY A 112 0.83 -14.73 2.40
CA GLY A 112 0.95 -13.55 3.26
C GLY A 112 1.65 -12.39 2.53
N GLY A 113 2.67 -12.67 1.74
CA GLY A 113 3.38 -11.68 0.93
C GLY A 113 2.48 -11.00 -0.10
N ILE A 114 1.63 -11.75 -0.79
CA ILE A 114 0.67 -11.22 -1.77
C ILE A 114 -0.36 -10.31 -1.09
N VAL A 115 -0.94 -10.77 0.03
CA VAL A 115 -1.92 -9.99 0.79
C VAL A 115 -1.27 -8.73 1.37
N GLY A 116 -0.07 -8.88 1.94
CA GLY A 116 0.69 -7.76 2.50
C GLY A 116 1.06 -6.72 1.44
N ALA A 117 1.48 -7.17 0.25
CA ALA A 117 1.79 -6.27 -0.87
C ALA A 117 0.56 -5.51 -1.35
N GLY A 118 -0.59 -6.17 -1.42
CA GLY A 118 -1.84 -5.53 -1.83
C GLY A 118 -2.28 -4.46 -0.83
N LEU A 119 -2.32 -4.80 0.45
CA LEU A 119 -2.70 -3.85 1.51
C LEU A 119 -1.71 -2.70 1.64
N GLY A 120 -0.40 -3.02 1.66
CA GLY A 120 0.66 -2.03 1.77
C GLY A 120 0.71 -1.13 0.54
N GLY A 121 0.63 -1.70 -0.66
CA GLY A 121 0.61 -0.96 -1.92
C GLY A 121 -0.60 -0.04 -2.03
N GLY A 122 -1.78 -0.52 -1.67
CA GLY A 122 -3.01 0.27 -1.67
C GLY A 122 -2.99 1.42 -0.67
N ALA A 123 -2.65 1.13 0.59
CA ALA A 123 -2.54 2.14 1.63
C ALA A 123 -1.42 3.15 1.32
N GLY A 124 -0.27 2.66 0.86
CA GLY A 124 0.87 3.50 0.48
C GLY A 124 0.55 4.45 -0.66
N ALA A 125 -0.12 3.95 -1.71
CA ALA A 125 -0.53 4.78 -2.86
C ALA A 125 -1.52 5.87 -2.46
N ALA A 126 -2.51 5.54 -1.63
CA ALA A 126 -3.49 6.49 -1.13
C ALA A 126 -2.85 7.58 -0.27
N LEU A 127 -2.04 7.17 0.71
CA LEU A 127 -1.35 8.10 1.60
C LEU A 127 -0.35 8.97 0.86
N GLY A 128 0.43 8.39 -0.04
CA GLY A 128 1.42 9.10 -0.87
C GLY A 128 0.76 10.15 -1.76
N GLY A 129 -0.36 9.83 -2.37
CA GLY A 129 -1.17 10.75 -3.16
C GLY A 129 -1.68 11.92 -2.33
N ASN A 130 -2.21 11.65 -1.13
CA ASN A 130 -2.69 12.66 -0.21
C ASN A 130 -1.60 13.63 0.25
N VAL A 131 -0.46 13.12 0.66
CA VAL A 131 0.68 13.95 1.07
C VAL A 131 1.12 14.88 -0.04
N GLN A 132 1.19 14.39 -1.26
CA GLN A 132 1.55 15.17 -2.44
C GLN A 132 0.53 16.29 -2.68
N ARG A 133 -0.78 16.00 -2.61
CA ARG A 133 -1.86 16.97 -2.79
C ARG A 133 -1.77 18.12 -1.80
N ASN A 134 -1.57 17.82 -0.52
CA ASN A 134 -1.43 18.82 0.53
C ASN A 134 -0.20 19.70 0.33
N SER A 135 0.90 19.13 -0.16
CA SER A 135 2.12 19.89 -0.45
C SER A 135 1.96 20.91 -1.59
N TYR A 136 1.09 20.65 -2.56
CA TYR A 136 0.78 21.62 -3.61
C TYR A 136 -0.15 22.72 -3.10
N ALA A 137 -1.16 22.41 -2.31
CA ALA A 137 -2.05 23.39 -1.70
C ALA A 137 -1.29 24.41 -0.86
N ASP A 138 -0.33 23.98 -0.04
CA ASP A 138 0.53 24.85 0.77
C ASP A 138 1.43 25.77 -0.07
N ARG A 139 1.82 25.35 -1.27
CA ARG A 139 2.64 26.18 -2.17
C ARG A 139 1.82 27.26 -2.85
N ASP A 140 0.60 26.96 -3.24
CA ASP A 140 -0.30 27.91 -3.87
C ASP A 140 -0.67 29.03 -2.87
N ASP A 141 -0.96 28.68 -1.61
CA ASP A 141 -1.24 29.66 -0.54
C ASP A 141 -0.05 30.58 -0.24
N ARG A 142 1.16 30.07 -0.29
CA ARG A 142 2.37 30.88 -0.11
C ARG A 142 2.64 31.79 -1.32
N GLY A 143 2.28 31.37 -2.51
CA GLY A 143 2.36 32.16 -3.74
C GLY A 143 1.44 33.37 -3.68
N TYR A 144 0.18 33.18 -3.29
CA TYR A 144 -0.78 34.26 -3.15
C TYR A 144 -0.39 35.27 -2.06
N ARG A 145 0.14 34.85 -0.94
CA ARG A 145 0.60 35.74 0.13
C ARG A 145 1.82 36.57 -0.26
N ARG A 146 2.68 36.11 -1.17
CA ARG A 146 3.82 36.88 -1.64
C ARG A 146 3.42 37.98 -2.64
N HIS A 147 2.46 37.70 -3.51
CA HIS A 147 1.99 38.69 -4.48
C HIS A 147 1.10 39.78 -3.84
N GLY A 148 0.39 39.49 -2.75
CA GLY A 148 -0.43 40.47 -2.03
C GLY A 148 0.33 41.56 -1.26
N LYS A 149 1.64 41.38 -1.01
CA LYS A 149 2.45 42.36 -0.27
C LYS A 149 3.09 43.49 -1.09
N HIS A 150 2.97 43.45 -2.42
CA HIS A 150 3.57 44.44 -3.28
C HIS A 150 2.65 45.59 -3.75
N HIS A 151 1.39 45.65 -3.30
CA HIS A 151 0.42 46.64 -3.76
C HIS A 151 0.04 47.71 -2.73
N HIS A 152 0.81 47.96 -1.69
CA HIS A 152 0.61 49.07 -0.77
C HIS A 152 1.86 49.94 -0.59
N HIS A 153 2.18 50.69 -1.64
CA HIS A 153 2.97 51.92 -1.55
C HIS A 153 2.54 52.88 -2.67
N HIS A 154 1.51 53.66 -2.37
CA HIS A 154 1.30 55.01 -2.89
C HIS A 154 0.66 55.82 -1.80
#